data_d6c2ed8073fc94c2507b3e562808dbd4
#
_entry.id   d6c2ed8073fc94c2507b3e562808dbd4
#
_cell.length_a   1.000
_cell.length_b   1.000
_cell.length_c   1.000
_cell.angle_alpha   90.00
_cell.angle_beta   90.00
_cell.angle_gamma   90.00
#
_symmetry.space_group_name_H-M   'P 1'
#
loop_
_entity.id
_entity.type
_entity.pdbx_description
1 polymer ?
#
loop_
_entity_poly.entity_id
_entity_poly.type
_entity_poly.pdbx_seq_one_letter_code
_entity_poly.pdbx_strand_id
1 'polypeptide(L)'
;SIYHVWKILMIKRLVNFTVVYFLLLSISFGTQKYCKSCKGELTGQYLIHKGNNYHRSCYDKHIQIYCDHCNRKIEASYNTSKGKNYHKRCFQQHIQKRCDECGDLINGIYNVHEGKEYHESCYVNHILPKCDICYQPVEDKYIKDFWGNYYHHYHEDKIPSCDNCNRLISKQLTKGGFSVSANRFVCNLCKPNVVKTKSQLNKNLAEVLNVFKKIGINELPERIPVTLVDSKDDLIKMSGHRHGNIQGYTSYEESTLAGKIIDQDYHIYILSNLHEEIFNAVLAHELLHVYLFQNQIDLKSDFREGFCNLGSSLIYENYSSKLSKYRLKNMNENTDPDYGIGFRKMKSMLDKIGWKRLLKKLPRL
;
A
#
# COMPACT_ATOMS: atom_id res chain seq x y z
N SER A 1 -0.77 4.89 4.74
CA SER A 1 -0.09 3.72 4.15
C SER A 1 -0.98 2.50 4.32
N ILE A 2 -1.35 1.87 3.24
CA ILE A 2 -2.20 0.67 3.28
C ILE A 2 -1.25 -0.53 3.27
N TYR A 3 -1.18 -1.24 4.40
CA TYR A 3 -0.43 -2.49 4.50
C TYR A 3 -1.24 -3.62 3.85
N HIS A 4 -0.74 -4.19 2.76
CA HIS A 4 -1.25 -5.43 2.23
C HIS A 4 -0.33 -6.57 2.67
N VAL A 5 -0.85 -7.46 3.53
CA VAL A 5 -0.19 -8.70 3.94
C VAL A 5 -0.64 -9.80 2.99
N TRP A 6 0.24 -10.26 2.13
CA TRP A 6 -0.01 -11.45 1.31
C TRP A 6 0.30 -12.70 2.12
N LYS A 7 -0.71 -13.53 2.34
CA LYS A 7 -0.56 -14.84 2.97
C LYS A 7 -0.14 -15.85 1.90
N ILE A 8 1.16 -16.19 1.85
CA ILE A 8 1.68 -17.27 0.99
C ILE A 8 1.26 -18.60 1.60
N LEU A 9 0.38 -19.32 0.93
CA LEU A 9 0.03 -20.71 1.28
C LEU A 9 1.09 -21.63 0.64
N MET A 10 2.11 -22.03 1.42
CA MET A 10 3.02 -23.11 1.04
C MET A 10 2.36 -24.46 1.27
N ILE A 11 2.13 -25.21 0.21
CA ILE A 11 1.68 -26.61 0.30
C ILE A 11 2.87 -27.52 0.04
N LYS A 12 3.40 -28.13 1.13
CA LYS A 12 4.39 -29.21 1.03
C LYS A 12 3.74 -30.49 0.50
N ARG A 13 4.22 -31.02 -0.61
CA ARG A 13 3.89 -32.37 -1.06
C ARG A 13 5.12 -33.26 -1.09
N LEU A 14 5.11 -34.32 -0.26
CA LEU A 14 6.08 -35.40 -0.31
C LEU A 14 5.72 -36.33 -1.47
N VAL A 15 6.66 -36.54 -2.39
CA VAL A 15 6.60 -37.58 -3.42
C VAL A 15 7.35 -38.80 -2.88
N ASN A 16 6.62 -39.85 -2.52
CA ASN A 16 7.25 -41.11 -2.12
C ASN A 16 7.53 -41.98 -3.35
N PHE A 17 8.79 -42.33 -3.55
CA PHE A 17 9.22 -43.30 -4.56
C PHE A 17 9.21 -44.72 -3.95
N THR A 18 8.43 -45.60 -4.52
CA THR A 18 8.46 -47.01 -4.17
C THR A 18 8.99 -47.84 -5.33
N VAL A 19 10.04 -48.61 -5.07
CA VAL A 19 10.68 -49.48 -6.08
C VAL A 19 9.94 -50.83 -6.14
N VAL A 20 9.49 -51.20 -7.32
CA VAL A 20 8.84 -52.52 -7.57
C VAL A 20 9.90 -53.55 -7.95
N TYR A 21 9.95 -54.63 -7.20
CA TYR A 21 10.87 -55.77 -7.42
C TYR A 21 10.46 -56.62 -8.63
N PHE A 22 11.47 -57.05 -9.39
CA PHE A 22 11.35 -57.98 -10.53
C PHE A 22 10.68 -59.31 -10.17
N LEU A 23 9.79 -59.78 -11.05
CA LEU A 23 9.17 -61.08 -11.01
C LEU A 23 10.13 -62.18 -11.53
N LEU A 24 10.54 -63.09 -10.66
CA LEU A 24 11.22 -64.31 -11.05
C LEU A 24 10.18 -65.42 -11.25
N LEU A 25 10.08 -65.97 -12.46
CA LEU A 25 9.34 -67.20 -12.76
C LEU A 25 10.21 -68.34 -12.29
N SER A 26 9.75 -69.13 -11.24
CA SER A 26 10.40 -70.32 -10.80
C SER A 26 9.51 -71.56 -11.09
N ILE A 27 10.06 -72.56 -11.76
CA ILE A 27 9.48 -73.84 -11.92
C ILE A 27 10.10 -74.73 -10.84
N SER A 28 9.33 -75.21 -9.86
CA SER A 28 9.84 -76.11 -8.84
C SER A 28 9.03 -77.45 -8.84
N PHE A 29 9.76 -78.57 -8.94
CA PHE A 29 9.23 -79.88 -8.72
C PHE A 29 9.39 -80.23 -7.24
N GLY A 30 8.30 -80.56 -6.55
CA GLY A 30 8.43 -81.38 -5.35
C GLY A 30 7.92 -80.89 -4.01
N THR A 31 7.20 -79.75 -3.89
CA THR A 31 6.41 -79.47 -2.69
C THR A 31 5.11 -78.77 -3.09
N GLN A 32 3.96 -79.24 -2.62
CA GLN A 32 2.67 -78.59 -2.82
C GLN A 32 2.73 -77.16 -2.33
N LYS A 33 2.55 -76.18 -3.24
CA LYS A 33 2.54 -74.77 -2.92
C LYS A 33 1.15 -74.23 -3.04
N TYR A 34 0.76 -73.34 -2.11
CA TYR A 34 -0.55 -72.73 -2.04
C TYR A 34 -0.52 -71.25 -2.33
N CYS A 35 -1.56 -70.75 -3.00
CA CYS A 35 -1.76 -69.35 -3.25
C CYS A 35 -2.04 -68.59 -1.96
N LYS A 36 -1.27 -67.55 -1.66
CA LYS A 36 -1.45 -66.68 -0.47
C LYS A 36 -2.81 -66.07 -0.41
N SER A 37 -3.38 -65.69 -1.56
CA SER A 37 -4.66 -64.97 -1.67
C SER A 37 -5.86 -65.91 -1.49
N CYS A 38 -6.00 -66.93 -2.32
CA CYS A 38 -7.19 -67.76 -2.32
C CYS A 38 -6.98 -69.13 -1.55
N LYS A 39 -5.77 -69.39 -1.06
CA LYS A 39 -5.39 -70.63 -0.36
C LYS A 39 -5.49 -71.91 -1.22
N GLY A 40 -5.85 -71.78 -2.49
CA GLY A 40 -5.89 -72.94 -3.42
C GLY A 40 -4.49 -73.39 -3.82
N GLU A 41 -4.41 -74.70 -4.22
CA GLU A 41 -3.19 -75.34 -4.68
C GLU A 41 -2.67 -74.71 -5.97
N LEU A 42 -1.36 -74.51 -6.07
CA LEU A 42 -0.67 -73.99 -7.23
C LEU A 42 -0.21 -75.07 -8.15
N THR A 43 -0.97 -75.36 -9.18
CA THR A 43 -0.63 -76.34 -10.21
C THR A 43 -0.06 -75.64 -11.44
N GLY A 44 1.18 -75.97 -11.82
CA GLY A 44 1.85 -75.32 -12.97
C GLY A 44 2.56 -73.96 -12.62
N GLN A 45 2.51 -72.98 -13.51
CA GLN A 45 3.21 -71.68 -13.34
C GLN A 45 2.49 -70.86 -12.35
N TYR A 46 3.21 -70.25 -11.41
CA TYR A 46 2.72 -69.28 -10.41
C TYR A 46 3.66 -68.12 -10.27
N LEU A 47 3.19 -67.07 -9.64
CA LEU A 47 3.96 -65.84 -9.41
C LEU A 47 4.42 -65.75 -7.95
N ILE A 48 5.64 -65.27 -7.74
CA ILE A 48 6.19 -65.01 -6.42
C ILE A 48 6.28 -63.51 -6.20
N HIS A 49 5.71 -63.03 -5.10
CA HIS A 49 5.79 -61.64 -4.70
C HIS A 49 6.04 -61.52 -3.18
N LYS A 50 7.11 -60.85 -2.80
CA LYS A 50 7.52 -60.70 -1.39
C LYS A 50 7.56 -62.01 -0.64
N GLY A 51 8.12 -63.06 -1.28
CA GLY A 51 8.25 -64.42 -0.68
C GLY A 51 6.97 -65.25 -0.63
N ASN A 52 5.84 -64.75 -1.15
CA ASN A 52 4.58 -65.46 -1.21
C ASN A 52 4.22 -65.87 -2.64
N ASN A 53 3.58 -67.02 -2.78
CA ASN A 53 3.18 -67.59 -4.07
C ASN A 53 1.72 -67.20 -4.41
N TYR A 54 1.42 -66.95 -5.69
CA TYR A 54 0.09 -66.58 -6.15
C TYR A 54 -0.25 -67.22 -7.50
N HIS A 55 -1.55 -67.63 -7.68
CA HIS A 55 -2.07 -67.83 -9.02
C HIS A 55 -1.96 -66.53 -9.81
N ARG A 56 -1.79 -66.59 -11.12
CA ARG A 56 -1.72 -65.42 -11.97
C ARG A 56 -2.95 -64.54 -11.82
N SER A 57 -4.14 -65.12 -11.84
CA SER A 57 -5.40 -64.41 -11.65
C SER A 57 -5.53 -63.75 -10.29
N CYS A 58 -5.06 -64.38 -9.22
CA CYS A 58 -5.07 -63.81 -7.86
C CYS A 58 -4.07 -62.68 -7.73
N TYR A 59 -2.90 -62.82 -8.34
CA TYR A 59 -1.90 -61.74 -8.38
C TYR A 59 -2.42 -60.53 -9.13
N ASP A 60 -2.95 -60.76 -10.34
CA ASP A 60 -3.49 -59.68 -11.18
C ASP A 60 -4.65 -58.94 -10.51
N LYS A 61 -5.48 -59.67 -9.71
CA LYS A 61 -6.66 -59.08 -9.04
C LYS A 61 -6.32 -58.36 -7.73
N HIS A 62 -5.37 -58.86 -6.94
CA HIS A 62 -5.17 -58.41 -5.56
C HIS A 62 -3.80 -57.77 -5.29
N ILE A 63 -2.80 -57.99 -6.15
CA ILE A 63 -1.42 -57.57 -5.94
C ILE A 63 -0.93 -56.64 -7.04
N GLN A 64 -1.32 -56.89 -8.29
CA GLN A 64 -0.91 -56.08 -9.42
C GLN A 64 -1.43 -54.63 -9.28
N ILE A 65 -0.54 -53.69 -9.43
CA ILE A 65 -0.87 -52.25 -9.43
C ILE A 65 -1.16 -51.83 -10.87
N TYR A 66 -2.21 -51.05 -11.03
CA TYR A 66 -2.61 -50.45 -12.29
C TYR A 66 -2.48 -48.91 -12.26
N CYS A 67 -2.25 -48.32 -13.40
CA CYS A 67 -2.19 -46.89 -13.54
C CYS A 67 -3.61 -46.32 -13.59
N ASP A 68 -3.95 -45.45 -12.65
CA ASP A 68 -5.26 -44.80 -12.58
C ASP A 68 -5.58 -43.86 -13.76
N HIS A 69 -4.58 -43.48 -14.57
CA HIS A 69 -4.79 -42.69 -15.77
C HIS A 69 -5.07 -43.53 -17.03
N CYS A 70 -4.22 -44.52 -17.31
CA CYS A 70 -4.31 -45.28 -18.56
C CYS A 70 -4.83 -46.71 -18.38
N ASN A 71 -5.15 -47.13 -17.16
CA ASN A 71 -5.66 -48.48 -16.77
C ASN A 71 -4.75 -49.67 -17.16
N ARG A 72 -3.48 -49.43 -17.50
CA ARG A 72 -2.50 -50.48 -17.82
C ARG A 72 -1.73 -50.91 -16.56
N LYS A 73 -1.23 -52.13 -16.56
CA LYS A 73 -0.37 -52.68 -15.50
C LYS A 73 0.87 -51.82 -15.32
N ILE A 74 1.26 -51.63 -14.06
CA ILE A 74 2.52 -50.95 -13.70
C ILE A 74 3.53 -52.06 -13.37
N GLU A 75 4.55 -52.19 -14.18
CA GLU A 75 5.59 -53.23 -14.05
C GLU A 75 6.94 -52.66 -13.56
N ALA A 76 7.05 -51.36 -13.46
CA ALA A 76 8.25 -50.64 -13.06
C ALA A 76 7.96 -49.63 -11.91
N SER A 77 8.91 -48.76 -11.65
CA SER A 77 8.72 -47.67 -10.70
C SER A 77 7.54 -46.75 -11.12
N TYR A 78 6.78 -46.33 -10.15
CA TYR A 78 5.57 -45.49 -10.35
C TYR A 78 5.50 -44.32 -9.36
N ASN A 79 4.68 -43.36 -9.68
CA ASN A 79 4.38 -42.25 -8.81
C ASN A 79 2.99 -42.40 -8.19
N THR A 80 2.82 -41.87 -6.96
CA THR A 80 1.53 -41.83 -6.29
C THR A 80 1.09 -40.40 -6.06
N SER A 81 -0.20 -40.16 -6.24
CA SER A 81 -0.80 -38.84 -5.91
C SER A 81 -2.24 -39.04 -5.45
N LYS A 82 -2.60 -38.46 -4.32
CA LYS A 82 -3.97 -38.56 -3.73
C LYS A 82 -4.46 -40.03 -3.62
N GLY A 83 -3.57 -40.96 -3.23
CA GLY A 83 -3.89 -42.38 -3.09
C GLY A 83 -4.00 -43.18 -4.40
N LYS A 84 -3.71 -42.56 -5.55
CA LYS A 84 -3.74 -43.16 -6.88
C LYS A 84 -2.33 -43.44 -7.41
N ASN A 85 -2.19 -44.46 -8.24
CA ASN A 85 -0.91 -44.90 -8.79
C ASN A 85 -0.80 -44.58 -10.28
N TYR A 86 0.38 -44.13 -10.72
CA TYR A 86 0.57 -43.69 -12.09
C TYR A 86 1.91 -44.17 -12.65
N HIS A 87 1.96 -44.60 -13.91
CA HIS A 87 3.23 -44.72 -14.61
C HIS A 87 3.95 -43.34 -14.54
N LYS A 88 5.26 -43.39 -14.45
CA LYS A 88 6.09 -42.14 -14.41
C LYS A 88 5.71 -41.15 -15.52
N ARG A 89 5.53 -41.66 -16.77
CA ARG A 89 5.14 -40.83 -17.92
C ARG A 89 3.71 -40.28 -17.79
N CYS A 90 2.75 -41.09 -17.35
CA CYS A 90 1.38 -40.62 -17.14
C CYS A 90 1.31 -39.54 -16.07
N PHE A 91 2.07 -39.71 -15.00
CA PHE A 91 2.17 -38.73 -13.93
C PHE A 91 2.72 -37.42 -14.43
N GLN A 92 3.86 -37.44 -15.13
CA GLN A 92 4.52 -36.26 -15.65
C GLN A 92 3.66 -35.49 -16.69
N GLN A 93 2.92 -36.21 -17.54
CA GLN A 93 2.13 -35.61 -18.61
C GLN A 93 0.77 -35.08 -18.15
N HIS A 94 0.13 -35.75 -17.17
CA HIS A 94 -1.28 -35.49 -16.87
C HIS A 94 -1.57 -35.13 -15.41
N ILE A 95 -0.65 -35.37 -14.48
CA ILE A 95 -0.88 -35.20 -13.05
C ILE A 95 0.09 -34.19 -12.44
N GLN A 96 1.36 -34.25 -12.86
CA GLN A 96 2.39 -33.33 -12.37
C GLN A 96 2.12 -31.91 -12.90
N LYS A 97 2.24 -30.97 -11.99
CA LYS A 97 2.02 -29.56 -12.29
C LYS A 97 3.13 -28.98 -13.12
N ARG A 98 2.79 -28.01 -13.94
CA ARG A 98 3.74 -27.23 -14.74
C ARG A 98 3.74 -25.79 -14.29
N CYS A 99 4.87 -25.15 -14.40
CA CYS A 99 5.01 -23.75 -14.14
C CYS A 99 4.36 -22.94 -15.28
N ASP A 100 3.45 -22.04 -14.93
CA ASP A 100 2.77 -21.19 -15.92
C ASP A 100 3.71 -20.15 -16.57
N GLU A 101 4.88 -19.91 -15.98
CA GLU A 101 5.89 -18.99 -16.50
C GLU A 101 6.85 -19.64 -17.50
N CYS A 102 7.53 -20.74 -17.11
CA CYS A 102 8.54 -21.38 -17.94
C CYS A 102 8.05 -22.65 -18.67
N GLY A 103 6.86 -23.18 -18.33
CA GLY A 103 6.31 -24.41 -18.90
C GLY A 103 6.90 -25.71 -18.36
N ASP A 104 7.97 -25.66 -17.58
CA ASP A 104 8.63 -26.84 -17.04
C ASP A 104 7.85 -27.50 -15.89
N LEU A 105 8.13 -28.79 -15.67
CA LEU A 105 7.50 -29.56 -14.61
C LEU A 105 7.94 -29.06 -13.22
N ILE A 106 6.96 -28.83 -12.35
CA ILE A 106 7.23 -28.43 -10.98
C ILE A 106 7.55 -29.65 -10.12
N ASN A 107 8.78 -29.65 -9.57
CA ASN A 107 9.26 -30.66 -8.65
C ASN A 107 9.43 -30.06 -7.26
N GLY A 108 8.58 -30.41 -6.31
CA GLY A 108 8.66 -29.91 -4.93
C GLY A 108 7.73 -28.75 -4.62
N ILE A 109 8.25 -27.75 -3.88
CA ILE A 109 7.49 -26.56 -3.43
C ILE A 109 7.23 -25.63 -4.62
N TYR A 110 6.04 -25.05 -4.65
CA TYR A 110 5.64 -24.11 -5.69
C TYR A 110 4.74 -23.01 -5.11
N ASN A 111 4.68 -21.89 -5.80
CA ASN A 111 3.80 -20.77 -5.47
C ASN A 111 2.53 -20.80 -6.34
N VAL A 112 1.42 -20.34 -5.76
CA VAL A 112 0.16 -20.14 -6.47
C VAL A 112 -0.20 -18.66 -6.41
N HIS A 113 -0.41 -18.06 -7.57
CA HIS A 113 -0.82 -16.66 -7.70
C HIS A 113 -1.90 -16.55 -8.78
N GLU A 114 -3.04 -15.96 -8.44
CA GLU A 114 -4.20 -15.82 -9.33
C GLU A 114 -4.62 -17.15 -10.02
N GLY A 115 -4.53 -18.26 -9.28
CA GLY A 115 -4.90 -19.60 -9.78
C GLY A 115 -3.85 -20.29 -10.65
N LYS A 116 -2.72 -19.64 -10.94
CA LYS A 116 -1.58 -20.17 -11.69
C LYS A 116 -0.49 -20.69 -10.77
N GLU A 117 0.30 -21.64 -11.26
CA GLU A 117 1.32 -22.35 -10.49
C GLU A 117 2.72 -22.05 -11.00
N TYR A 118 3.65 -21.73 -10.11
CA TYR A 118 4.99 -21.25 -10.46
C TYR A 118 6.06 -21.96 -9.65
N HIS A 119 7.22 -22.25 -10.26
CA HIS A 119 8.43 -22.50 -9.47
C HIS A 119 8.71 -21.31 -8.57
N GLU A 120 9.32 -21.55 -7.42
CA GLU A 120 9.70 -20.48 -6.49
C GLU A 120 10.55 -19.41 -7.20
N SER A 121 11.55 -19.81 -7.95
CA SER A 121 12.42 -18.88 -8.70
C SER A 121 11.68 -18.11 -9.80
N CYS A 122 10.75 -18.73 -10.51
CA CYS A 122 9.94 -18.05 -11.52
C CYS A 122 9.01 -17.04 -10.86
N TYR A 123 8.38 -17.40 -9.75
CA TYR A 123 7.52 -16.52 -8.99
C TYR A 123 8.26 -15.27 -8.49
N VAL A 124 9.40 -15.49 -7.81
CA VAL A 124 10.22 -14.40 -7.25
C VAL A 124 10.77 -13.47 -8.33
N ASN A 125 11.26 -14.02 -9.43
CA ASN A 125 11.94 -13.21 -10.45
C ASN A 125 11.00 -12.53 -11.44
N HIS A 126 9.82 -13.12 -11.74
CA HIS A 126 8.97 -12.67 -12.83
C HIS A 126 7.56 -12.23 -12.40
N ILE A 127 7.04 -12.76 -11.29
CA ILE A 127 5.66 -12.48 -10.85
C ILE A 127 5.61 -11.49 -9.71
N LEU A 128 6.52 -11.58 -8.73
CA LEU A 128 6.57 -10.62 -7.64
C LEU A 128 6.88 -9.21 -8.16
N PRO A 129 6.20 -8.18 -7.62
CA PRO A 129 6.55 -6.81 -7.90
C PRO A 129 8.00 -6.53 -7.47
N LYS A 130 8.69 -5.70 -8.22
CA LYS A 130 10.04 -5.26 -7.88
C LYS A 130 9.97 -3.94 -7.13
N CYS A 131 10.88 -3.79 -6.18
CA CYS A 131 11.05 -2.53 -5.46
C CYS A 131 11.53 -1.43 -6.40
N ASP A 132 10.80 -0.33 -6.49
CA ASP A 132 11.15 0.81 -7.34
C ASP A 132 12.40 1.59 -6.88
N ILE A 133 12.98 1.22 -5.72
CA ILE A 133 14.20 1.85 -5.19
C ILE A 133 15.44 0.98 -5.43
N CYS A 134 15.39 -0.31 -5.06
CA CYS A 134 16.55 -1.20 -5.14
C CYS A 134 16.43 -2.29 -6.21
N TYR A 135 15.29 -2.37 -6.92
CA TYR A 135 14.98 -3.33 -7.98
C TYR A 135 14.94 -4.81 -7.55
N GLN A 136 15.07 -5.09 -6.25
CA GLN A 136 14.93 -6.45 -5.72
C GLN A 136 13.47 -6.85 -5.65
N PRO A 137 13.15 -8.15 -5.78
CA PRO A 137 11.79 -8.65 -5.59
C PRO A 137 11.25 -8.29 -4.19
N VAL A 138 9.97 -8.00 -4.13
CA VAL A 138 9.30 -7.67 -2.86
C VAL A 138 8.60 -8.92 -2.35
N GLU A 139 9.29 -9.73 -1.52
CA GLU A 139 8.82 -11.02 -1.05
C GLU A 139 7.91 -10.92 0.17
N ASP A 140 8.18 -9.94 1.05
CA ASP A 140 7.50 -9.74 2.33
C ASP A 140 6.64 -8.47 2.36
N LYS A 141 6.59 -7.82 3.53
CA LYS A 141 5.87 -6.56 3.72
C LYS A 141 6.43 -5.47 2.82
N TYR A 142 5.59 -4.95 1.98
CA TYR A 142 5.92 -3.84 1.10
C TYR A 142 4.91 -2.70 1.27
N ILE A 143 5.34 -1.53 0.81
CA ILE A 143 4.51 -0.35 0.73
C ILE A 143 4.18 -0.09 -0.72
N LYS A 144 2.90 0.17 -0.98
CA LYS A 144 2.43 0.80 -2.20
C LYS A 144 2.00 2.21 -1.84
N ASP A 145 2.77 3.21 -2.26
CA ASP A 145 2.44 4.59 -1.99
C ASP A 145 1.26 5.11 -2.83
N PHE A 146 0.78 6.30 -2.53
CA PHE A 146 -0.31 6.95 -3.29
C PHE A 146 0.04 7.15 -4.78
N TRP A 147 1.31 7.24 -5.10
CA TRP A 147 1.81 7.50 -6.45
C TRP A 147 1.86 6.24 -7.30
N GLY A 148 1.75 5.07 -6.66
CA GLY A 148 1.80 3.75 -7.27
C GLY A 148 3.16 3.08 -7.20
N ASN A 149 4.12 3.65 -6.48
CA ASN A 149 5.44 3.05 -6.30
C ASN A 149 5.39 1.90 -5.27
N TYR A 150 6.14 0.84 -5.54
CA TYR A 150 6.30 -0.33 -4.67
C TYR A 150 7.69 -0.32 -4.07
N TYR A 151 7.82 -0.44 -2.76
CA TYR A 151 9.12 -0.52 -2.11
C TYR A 151 9.06 -1.27 -0.78
N HIS A 152 10.23 -1.81 -0.38
CA HIS A 152 10.36 -2.48 0.90
C HIS A 152 10.16 -1.50 2.06
N HIS A 153 9.50 -1.96 3.11
CA HIS A 153 9.21 -1.15 4.30
C HIS A 153 10.48 -0.50 4.90
N TYR A 154 11.60 -1.23 4.94
CA TYR A 154 12.85 -0.73 5.55
C TYR A 154 13.45 0.50 4.84
N HIS A 155 12.97 0.85 3.64
CA HIS A 155 13.42 2.08 2.96
C HIS A 155 12.86 3.34 3.64
N GLU A 156 11.70 3.26 4.31
CA GLU A 156 11.12 4.41 5.01
C GLU A 156 12.00 4.90 6.17
N ASP A 157 12.68 3.98 6.85
CA ASP A 157 13.56 4.31 7.97
C ASP A 157 14.91 4.91 7.53
N LYS A 158 15.29 4.73 6.27
CA LYS A 158 16.62 5.07 5.76
C LYS A 158 16.64 6.24 4.77
N ILE A 159 15.51 6.53 4.16
CA ILE A 159 15.40 7.51 3.09
C ILE A 159 14.40 8.60 3.50
N PRO A 160 14.79 9.88 3.51
CA PRO A 160 13.86 10.94 3.87
C PRO A 160 12.72 11.05 2.87
N SER A 161 11.55 11.41 3.36
CA SER A 161 10.38 11.72 2.53
C SER A 161 10.34 13.20 2.15
N CYS A 162 9.73 13.50 1.01
CA CYS A 162 9.51 14.87 0.56
C CYS A 162 8.39 15.55 1.35
N ASP A 163 8.64 16.72 1.94
CA ASP A 163 7.65 17.53 2.68
C ASP A 163 6.37 17.82 1.86
N ASN A 164 6.52 17.92 0.54
CA ASN A 164 5.41 18.26 -0.33
C ASN A 164 4.56 17.04 -0.76
N CYS A 165 5.18 16.03 -1.31
CA CYS A 165 4.45 14.91 -1.92
C CYS A 165 4.55 13.59 -1.15
N ASN A 166 5.31 13.56 -0.06
CA ASN A 166 5.55 12.39 0.80
C ASN A 166 6.19 11.16 0.09
N ARG A 167 6.75 11.34 -1.12
CA ARG A 167 7.57 10.28 -1.75
C ARG A 167 8.90 10.19 -1.05
N LEU A 168 9.44 8.97 -0.92
CA LEU A 168 10.84 8.78 -0.52
C LEU A 168 11.78 9.43 -1.55
N ILE A 169 12.77 10.18 -1.07
CA ILE A 169 13.70 10.93 -1.92
C ILE A 169 14.83 10.02 -2.36
N SER A 170 14.68 9.41 -3.51
CA SER A 170 15.70 8.58 -4.14
C SER A 170 15.94 9.01 -5.59
N LYS A 171 17.07 8.57 -6.18
CA LYS A 171 17.34 8.82 -7.60
C LYS A 171 16.26 8.21 -8.49
N GLN A 172 15.73 7.07 -8.13
CA GLN A 172 14.74 6.30 -8.89
C GLN A 172 13.35 6.95 -8.81
N LEU A 173 12.85 7.21 -7.60
CA LEU A 173 11.47 7.68 -7.41
C LEU A 173 11.29 9.17 -7.70
N THR A 174 12.29 9.99 -7.39
CA THR A 174 12.12 11.46 -7.36
C THR A 174 13.23 12.22 -8.08
N LYS A 175 14.16 11.51 -8.76
CA LYS A 175 15.37 12.10 -9.35
C LYS A 175 16.26 12.79 -8.31
N GLY A 176 16.21 12.33 -7.04
CA GLY A 176 16.87 12.96 -5.89
C GLY A 176 16.05 14.08 -5.26
N GLY A 177 16.73 14.90 -4.48
CA GLY A 177 16.16 16.04 -3.78
C GLY A 177 17.23 16.82 -3.01
N PHE A 178 16.78 17.74 -2.16
CA PHE A 178 17.66 18.60 -1.35
C PHE A 178 17.06 18.85 0.03
N SER A 179 17.91 19.18 1.00
CA SER A 179 17.51 19.63 2.32
C SER A 179 17.21 21.13 2.30
N VAL A 180 16.10 21.54 2.92
CA VAL A 180 15.76 22.94 3.18
C VAL A 180 16.27 23.37 4.55
N SER A 181 16.10 22.48 5.55
CA SER A 181 16.63 22.63 6.90
C SER A 181 16.89 21.24 7.51
N ALA A 182 17.29 21.15 8.77
CA ALA A 182 17.66 19.90 9.43
C ALA A 182 16.68 18.73 9.19
N ASN A 183 15.37 19.01 9.28
CA ASN A 183 14.31 17.99 9.20
C ASN A 183 13.36 18.22 8.03
N ARG A 184 13.78 19.01 7.01
CA ARG A 184 12.96 19.35 5.86
C ARG A 184 13.65 19.03 4.55
N PHE A 185 12.96 18.24 3.72
CA PHE A 185 13.48 17.76 2.45
C PHE A 185 12.47 17.97 1.33
N VAL A 186 12.94 18.37 0.17
CA VAL A 186 12.13 18.57 -1.03
C VAL A 186 12.71 17.77 -2.19
N CYS A 187 11.88 16.96 -2.83
CA CYS A 187 12.31 16.16 -3.97
C CYS A 187 12.42 17.00 -5.25
N ASN A 188 13.23 16.51 -6.21
CA ASN A 188 13.43 17.20 -7.47
C ASN A 188 12.19 17.26 -8.36
N LEU A 189 11.17 16.42 -8.13
CA LEU A 189 9.89 16.51 -8.83
C LEU A 189 9.04 17.70 -8.34
N CYS A 190 9.14 18.06 -7.04
CA CYS A 190 8.43 19.20 -6.47
C CYS A 190 9.19 20.52 -6.63
N LYS A 191 10.54 20.46 -6.74
CA LYS A 191 11.43 21.64 -6.80
C LYS A 191 11.02 22.74 -7.78
N PRO A 192 10.52 22.45 -9.00
CA PRO A 192 10.17 23.51 -9.97
C PRO A 192 9.03 24.41 -9.51
N ASN A 193 8.14 23.90 -8.65
CA ASN A 193 6.89 24.58 -8.26
C ASN A 193 6.89 25.01 -6.79
N VAL A 194 8.04 25.20 -6.15
CA VAL A 194 8.08 25.63 -4.74
C VAL A 194 8.06 27.15 -4.62
N VAL A 195 7.39 27.64 -3.58
CA VAL A 195 7.36 29.04 -3.19
C VAL A 195 8.51 29.32 -2.21
N LYS A 196 9.45 30.17 -2.61
CA LYS A 196 10.66 30.51 -1.82
C LYS A 196 11.09 31.96 -1.92
N THR A 197 10.43 32.76 -2.73
CA THR A 197 10.76 34.15 -2.91
C THR A 197 9.56 35.08 -2.59
N LYS A 198 9.82 36.32 -2.20
CA LYS A 198 8.78 37.33 -1.94
C LYS A 198 7.90 37.57 -3.17
N SER A 199 8.47 37.56 -4.37
CA SER A 199 7.71 37.71 -5.61
C SER A 199 6.71 36.57 -5.81
N GLN A 200 7.14 35.31 -5.61
CA GLN A 200 6.25 34.17 -5.67
C GLN A 200 5.16 34.23 -4.58
N LEU A 201 5.54 34.60 -3.34
CA LEU A 201 4.60 34.79 -2.25
C LEU A 201 3.52 35.80 -2.63
N ASN A 202 3.89 36.98 -3.10
CA ASN A 202 2.94 38.03 -3.47
C ASN A 202 1.99 37.59 -4.59
N LYS A 203 2.51 36.91 -5.61
CA LYS A 203 1.67 36.29 -6.67
C LYS A 203 0.63 35.36 -6.07
N ASN A 204 1.07 34.41 -5.25
CA ASN A 204 0.20 33.39 -4.64
C ASN A 204 -0.81 34.00 -3.67
N LEU A 205 -0.43 35.02 -2.90
CA LEU A 205 -1.36 35.78 -2.05
C LEU A 205 -2.50 36.41 -2.87
N ALA A 206 -2.16 37.09 -3.99
CA ALA A 206 -3.16 37.68 -4.87
C ALA A 206 -4.12 36.60 -5.46
N GLU A 207 -3.60 35.41 -5.81
CA GLU A 207 -4.41 34.32 -6.30
C GLU A 207 -5.39 33.81 -5.25
N VAL A 208 -4.94 33.56 -4.00
CA VAL A 208 -5.80 33.09 -2.90
C VAL A 208 -6.86 34.14 -2.56
N LEU A 209 -6.49 35.41 -2.47
CA LEU A 209 -7.46 36.48 -2.23
C LEU A 209 -8.52 36.58 -3.33
N ASN A 210 -8.14 36.34 -4.58
CA ASN A 210 -9.10 36.28 -5.69
C ASN A 210 -10.07 35.11 -5.58
N VAL A 211 -9.61 33.95 -5.08
CA VAL A 211 -10.48 32.80 -4.78
C VAL A 211 -11.46 33.15 -3.66
N PHE A 212 -10.99 33.82 -2.61
CA PHE A 212 -11.84 34.24 -1.48
C PHE A 212 -12.94 35.22 -1.88
N LYS A 213 -12.63 36.20 -2.74
CA LYS A 213 -13.62 37.11 -3.29
C LYS A 213 -14.79 36.36 -3.97
N LYS A 214 -14.52 35.29 -4.70
CA LYS A 214 -15.55 34.48 -5.39
C LYS A 214 -16.53 33.81 -4.44
N ILE A 215 -16.11 33.50 -3.21
CA ILE A 215 -16.97 32.86 -2.19
C ILE A 215 -17.60 33.88 -1.22
N GLY A 216 -17.32 35.17 -1.41
CA GLY A 216 -17.93 36.27 -0.62
C GLY A 216 -17.10 36.71 0.59
N ILE A 217 -15.82 36.33 0.69
CA ILE A 217 -14.86 36.85 1.67
C ILE A 217 -14.14 38.02 1.03
N ASN A 218 -14.64 39.22 1.26
CA ASN A 218 -14.13 40.47 0.68
C ASN A 218 -13.45 41.40 1.73
N GLU A 219 -13.72 41.13 2.99
CA GLU A 219 -13.33 42.00 4.11
C GLU A 219 -12.16 41.34 4.87
N LEU A 220 -10.99 41.37 4.25
CA LEU A 220 -9.72 41.10 4.90
C LEU A 220 -8.91 42.38 5.00
N PRO A 221 -8.00 42.52 5.99
CA PRO A 221 -7.16 43.70 6.10
C PRO A 221 -6.39 44.00 4.80
N GLU A 222 -6.24 45.26 4.43
CA GLU A 222 -5.53 45.65 3.21
C GLU A 222 -4.08 45.17 3.20
N ARG A 223 -3.46 45.10 4.36
CA ARG A 223 -2.08 44.61 4.54
C ARG A 223 -2.03 43.51 5.59
N ILE A 224 -1.71 42.35 5.17
CA ILE A 224 -1.40 41.21 6.03
C ILE A 224 0.04 40.83 5.75
N PRO A 225 1.00 41.12 6.65
CA PRO A 225 2.37 40.65 6.50
C PRO A 225 2.43 39.14 6.43
N VAL A 226 3.13 38.61 5.42
CA VAL A 226 3.37 37.19 5.28
C VAL A 226 4.88 36.96 5.19
N THR A 227 5.41 36.08 6.06
CA THR A 227 6.83 35.76 6.14
C THR A 227 7.06 34.29 5.84
N LEU A 228 8.07 34.00 5.00
CA LEU A 228 8.53 32.65 4.73
C LEU A 228 9.53 32.21 5.81
N VAL A 229 9.32 31.01 6.38
CA VAL A 229 10.16 30.42 7.43
C VAL A 229 10.75 29.10 6.92
N ASP A 230 12.06 28.91 7.05
CA ASP A 230 12.71 27.69 6.54
C ASP A 230 12.64 26.51 7.52
N SER A 231 12.60 26.80 8.81
CA SER A 231 12.64 25.81 9.88
C SER A 231 11.26 25.52 10.49
N LYS A 232 10.88 24.26 10.59
CA LYS A 232 9.69 23.84 11.37
C LYS A 232 9.82 24.19 12.85
N ASP A 233 11.02 24.04 13.41
CA ASP A 233 11.28 24.33 14.83
C ASP A 233 11.07 25.80 15.16
N ASP A 234 11.46 26.69 14.25
CA ASP A 234 11.22 28.12 14.42
C ASP A 234 9.73 28.46 14.34
N LEU A 235 9.01 27.85 13.40
CA LEU A 235 7.56 28.03 13.26
C LEU A 235 6.82 27.49 14.53
N ILE A 236 7.24 26.37 15.07
CA ILE A 236 6.72 25.79 16.34
C ILE A 236 6.98 26.75 17.51
N LYS A 237 8.18 27.31 17.62
CA LYS A 237 8.50 28.28 18.68
C LYS A 237 7.63 29.54 18.58
N MET A 238 7.41 30.06 17.35
CA MET A 238 6.56 31.25 17.11
C MET A 238 5.10 30.98 17.46
N SER A 239 4.59 29.79 17.12
CA SER A 239 3.18 29.43 17.35
C SER A 239 2.86 29.03 18.79
N GLY A 240 3.87 28.69 19.61
CA GLY A 240 3.68 28.15 20.95
C GLY A 240 3.12 26.72 20.97
N HIS A 241 2.91 26.08 19.82
CA HIS A 241 2.48 24.69 19.75
C HIS A 241 3.59 23.75 20.21
N ARG A 242 3.27 22.80 21.08
CA ARG A 242 4.28 21.90 21.65
C ARG A 242 4.71 20.79 20.69
N HIS A 243 3.83 20.39 19.78
CA HIS A 243 4.08 19.32 18.79
C HIS A 243 3.16 19.54 17.58
N GLY A 244 3.58 19.09 16.41
CA GLY A 244 2.68 19.03 15.26
C GLY A 244 3.36 19.16 13.91
N ASN A 245 2.62 18.80 12.88
CA ASN A 245 3.04 18.96 11.48
C ASN A 245 2.59 20.33 10.96
N ILE A 246 2.98 21.40 11.67
CA ILE A 246 2.62 22.79 11.37
C ILE A 246 3.31 23.23 10.08
N GLN A 247 2.57 23.89 9.18
CA GLN A 247 3.08 24.44 7.91
C GLN A 247 2.84 25.96 7.81
N GLY A 248 1.90 26.48 8.59
CA GLY A 248 1.59 27.90 8.72
C GLY A 248 1.26 28.26 10.16
N TYR A 249 1.26 29.53 10.47
CA TYR A 249 0.84 30.11 11.75
C TYR A 249 0.41 31.56 11.57
N THR A 250 -0.72 31.92 12.15
CA THR A 250 -1.20 33.30 12.20
C THR A 250 -1.04 33.84 13.62
N SER A 251 -0.20 34.85 13.81
CA SER A 251 -0.20 35.67 15.04
C SER A 251 -1.26 36.78 14.97
N TYR A 252 -1.85 37.03 16.09
CA TYR A 252 -2.84 38.07 16.29
C TYR A 252 -2.57 38.83 17.58
N GLU A 253 -2.49 40.14 17.50
CA GLU A 253 -2.37 41.01 18.65
C GLU A 253 -3.45 42.08 18.57
N GLU A 254 -4.06 42.44 19.69
CA GLU A 254 -5.05 43.50 19.78
C GLU A 254 -4.73 44.46 20.93
N SER A 255 -4.97 45.74 20.65
CA SER A 255 -4.93 46.78 21.65
C SER A 255 -6.35 47.21 21.98
N THR A 256 -6.66 47.30 23.29
CA THR A 256 -7.99 47.72 23.75
C THR A 256 -7.92 48.97 24.59
N LEU A 257 -8.91 49.88 24.41
CA LEU A 257 -9.12 51.06 25.25
C LEU A 257 -10.57 51.08 25.71
N ALA A 258 -10.76 51.14 27.02
CA ALA A 258 -12.10 51.12 27.64
C ALA A 258 -12.99 49.96 27.17
N GLY A 259 -12.38 48.75 26.97
CA GLY A 259 -13.05 47.54 26.51
C GLY A 259 -13.41 47.51 25.02
N LYS A 260 -12.95 48.51 24.24
CA LYS A 260 -13.12 48.53 22.79
C LYS A 260 -11.78 48.26 22.11
N ILE A 261 -11.77 47.41 21.11
CA ILE A 261 -10.59 47.20 20.28
C ILE A 261 -10.32 48.47 19.47
N ILE A 262 -9.10 49.00 19.59
CA ILE A 262 -8.65 50.20 18.91
C ILE A 262 -7.61 49.92 17.84
N ASP A 263 -6.95 48.75 17.91
CA ASP A 263 -5.96 48.32 16.92
C ASP A 263 -5.89 46.81 16.88
N GLN A 264 -5.58 46.26 15.71
CA GLN A 264 -5.45 44.83 15.45
C GLN A 264 -4.31 44.56 14.48
N ASP A 265 -3.29 43.84 14.93
CA ASP A 265 -2.17 43.43 14.10
C ASP A 265 -2.22 41.95 13.80
N TYR A 266 -1.93 41.62 12.55
CA TYR A 266 -1.90 40.25 12.02
C TYR A 266 -0.56 39.96 11.37
N HIS A 267 0.00 38.79 11.57
CA HIS A 267 1.17 38.32 10.84
C HIS A 267 1.06 36.85 10.54
N ILE A 268 1.21 36.48 9.28
CA ILE A 268 1.18 35.08 8.83
C ILE A 268 2.61 34.61 8.59
N TYR A 269 2.96 33.47 9.17
CA TYR A 269 4.22 32.76 8.95
C TYR A 269 3.91 31.46 8.22
N ILE A 270 4.61 31.17 7.11
CA ILE A 270 4.42 29.95 6.31
C ILE A 270 5.78 29.34 5.99
N LEU A 271 5.87 28.01 6.03
CA LEU A 271 7.09 27.33 5.63
C LEU A 271 7.44 27.64 4.17
N SER A 272 8.71 27.99 3.94
CA SER A 272 9.27 28.15 2.59
C SER A 272 9.39 26.80 1.88
N ASN A 273 9.62 26.82 0.58
CA ASN A 273 9.80 25.61 -0.23
C ASN A 273 8.62 24.64 -0.19
N LEU A 274 7.43 25.08 0.21
CA LEU A 274 6.20 24.34 -0.06
C LEU A 274 5.86 24.45 -1.55
N HIS A 275 5.34 23.34 -2.11
CA HIS A 275 4.78 23.34 -3.46
C HIS A 275 3.64 24.36 -3.56
N GLU A 276 3.52 25.07 -4.67
CA GLU A 276 2.55 26.16 -4.86
C GLU A 276 1.13 25.81 -4.42
N GLU A 277 0.63 24.62 -4.78
CA GLU A 277 -0.70 24.14 -4.36
C GLU A 277 -0.83 24.00 -2.84
N ILE A 278 0.23 23.54 -2.18
CA ILE A 278 0.25 23.39 -0.71
C ILE A 278 0.40 24.75 -0.05
N PHE A 279 1.30 25.58 -0.58
CA PHE A 279 1.49 26.94 -0.08
C PHE A 279 0.18 27.72 -0.11
N ASN A 280 -0.54 27.69 -1.23
CA ASN A 280 -1.82 28.37 -1.38
C ASN A 280 -2.90 27.81 -0.44
N ALA A 281 -2.91 26.52 -0.21
CA ALA A 281 -3.84 25.88 0.72
C ALA A 281 -3.55 26.25 2.19
N VAL A 282 -2.26 26.30 2.58
CA VAL A 282 -1.85 26.76 3.92
C VAL A 282 -2.16 28.24 4.07
N LEU A 283 -1.82 29.06 3.08
CA LEU A 283 -2.12 30.51 3.10
C LEU A 283 -3.63 30.76 3.24
N ALA A 284 -4.47 30.00 2.54
CA ALA A 284 -5.92 30.11 2.66
C ALA A 284 -6.41 29.73 4.07
N HIS A 285 -5.82 28.72 4.70
CA HIS A 285 -6.10 28.37 6.08
C HIS A 285 -5.77 29.53 7.03
N GLU A 286 -4.58 30.07 6.93
CA GLU A 286 -4.13 31.18 7.78
C GLU A 286 -4.94 32.49 7.57
N LEU A 287 -5.30 32.78 6.33
CA LEU A 287 -6.18 33.92 6.03
C LEU A 287 -7.59 33.76 6.62
N LEU A 288 -8.09 32.53 6.78
CA LEU A 288 -9.36 32.31 7.47
C LEU A 288 -9.24 32.51 8.99
N HIS A 289 -8.09 32.27 9.61
CA HIS A 289 -7.85 32.72 10.98
C HIS A 289 -7.90 34.22 11.08
N VAL A 290 -7.27 34.99 10.17
CA VAL A 290 -7.38 36.43 10.12
C VAL A 290 -8.84 36.90 9.98
N TYR A 291 -9.61 36.23 9.09
CA TYR A 291 -11.04 36.54 8.92
C TYR A 291 -11.83 36.34 10.22
N LEU A 292 -11.59 35.26 10.97
CA LEU A 292 -12.25 35.02 12.25
C LEU A 292 -11.89 36.10 13.28
N PHE A 293 -10.61 36.41 13.43
CA PHE A 293 -10.15 37.46 14.36
C PHE A 293 -10.70 38.83 14.03
N GLN A 294 -10.61 39.24 12.77
CA GLN A 294 -11.13 40.54 12.32
C GLN A 294 -12.63 40.70 12.58
N ASN A 295 -13.41 39.64 12.41
CA ASN A 295 -14.84 39.64 12.63
C ASN A 295 -15.23 39.30 14.08
N GLN A 296 -14.27 39.15 14.99
CA GLN A 296 -14.47 38.78 16.40
C GLN A 296 -15.32 37.53 16.55
N ILE A 297 -15.08 36.53 15.68
CA ILE A 297 -15.78 35.27 15.69
C ILE A 297 -14.94 34.27 16.51
N ASP A 298 -15.39 33.96 17.72
CA ASP A 298 -14.77 32.96 18.57
C ASP A 298 -15.50 31.62 18.41
N LEU A 299 -14.77 30.62 17.93
CA LEU A 299 -15.26 29.27 17.70
C LEU A 299 -14.50 28.28 18.60
N LYS A 300 -15.18 27.20 19.01
CA LYS A 300 -14.49 26.04 19.58
C LYS A 300 -13.41 25.53 18.63
N SER A 301 -12.34 24.96 19.17
CA SER A 301 -11.17 24.52 18.39
C SER A 301 -11.53 23.67 17.16
N ASP A 302 -12.39 22.69 17.32
CA ASP A 302 -12.81 21.80 16.22
C ASP A 302 -13.57 22.54 15.09
N PHE A 303 -14.39 23.52 15.44
CA PHE A 303 -15.09 24.38 14.46
C PHE A 303 -14.14 25.40 13.82
N ARG A 304 -13.22 25.97 14.60
CA ARG A 304 -12.25 26.96 14.13
C ARG A 304 -11.28 26.33 13.11
N GLU A 305 -10.59 25.26 13.52
CA GLU A 305 -9.67 24.56 12.63
C GLU A 305 -10.39 23.91 11.44
N GLY A 306 -11.58 23.36 11.71
CA GLY A 306 -12.44 22.82 10.65
C GLY A 306 -12.82 23.86 9.61
N PHE A 307 -13.19 25.09 10.03
CA PHE A 307 -13.51 26.21 9.12
C PHE A 307 -12.26 26.65 8.33
N CYS A 308 -11.13 26.82 8.99
CA CYS A 308 -9.89 27.21 8.33
C CYS A 308 -9.45 26.15 7.29
N ASN A 309 -9.65 24.86 7.59
CA ASN A 309 -9.41 23.79 6.64
C ASN A 309 -10.35 23.77 5.43
N LEU A 310 -11.53 24.41 5.50
CA LEU A 310 -12.34 24.64 4.29
C LEU A 310 -11.61 25.53 3.27
N GLY A 311 -10.80 26.48 3.74
CA GLY A 311 -9.93 27.29 2.87
C GLY A 311 -8.91 26.41 2.14
N SER A 312 -8.22 25.52 2.86
CA SER A 312 -7.30 24.57 2.24
C SER A 312 -7.99 23.66 1.22
N SER A 313 -9.15 23.11 1.58
CA SER A 313 -9.95 22.24 0.69
C SER A 313 -10.36 22.97 -0.58
N LEU A 314 -10.86 24.19 -0.45
CA LEU A 314 -11.25 25.04 -1.57
C LEU A 314 -10.11 25.26 -2.56
N ILE A 315 -8.91 25.50 -2.06
CA ILE A 315 -7.73 25.65 -2.91
C ILE A 315 -7.38 24.34 -3.61
N TYR A 316 -7.31 23.21 -2.89
CA TYR A 316 -7.01 21.93 -3.51
C TYR A 316 -8.07 21.48 -4.52
N GLU A 317 -9.34 21.79 -4.31
CA GLU A 317 -10.44 21.51 -5.24
C GLU A 317 -10.33 22.28 -6.55
N ASN A 318 -9.70 23.46 -6.54
CA ASN A 318 -9.44 24.24 -7.75
C ASN A 318 -8.30 23.67 -8.62
N TYR A 319 -7.44 22.79 -8.07
CA TYR A 319 -6.39 22.11 -8.81
C TYR A 319 -6.86 20.73 -9.26
N SER A 320 -6.51 20.33 -10.47
CA SER A 320 -6.79 18.97 -11.00
C SER A 320 -5.63 17.99 -10.80
N SER A 321 -4.58 18.39 -10.10
CA SER A 321 -3.34 17.64 -9.95
C SER A 321 -3.48 16.39 -9.08
N LYS A 322 -2.59 15.42 -9.29
CA LYS A 322 -2.49 14.25 -8.40
C LYS A 322 -2.06 14.65 -6.98
N LEU A 323 -1.29 15.73 -6.84
CA LEU A 323 -0.86 16.25 -5.53
C LEU A 323 -2.06 16.78 -4.72
N SER A 324 -2.90 17.62 -5.32
CA SER A 324 -4.12 18.12 -4.66
C SER A 324 -5.06 16.99 -4.27
N LYS A 325 -5.24 15.98 -5.12
CA LYS A 325 -6.03 14.77 -4.79
C LYS A 325 -5.44 14.01 -3.60
N TYR A 326 -4.11 13.88 -3.54
CA TYR A 326 -3.42 13.28 -2.40
C TYR A 326 -3.67 14.06 -1.11
N ARG A 327 -3.57 15.40 -1.15
CA ARG A 327 -3.78 16.27 0.01
C ARG A 327 -5.24 16.24 0.48
N LEU A 328 -6.21 16.32 -0.42
CA LEU A 328 -7.63 16.18 -0.10
C LEU A 328 -7.96 14.82 0.52
N LYS A 329 -7.38 13.74 -0.01
CA LYS A 329 -7.53 12.42 0.60
C LYS A 329 -7.04 12.43 2.04
N ASN A 330 -5.82 12.94 2.30
CA ASN A 330 -5.26 13.00 3.66
C ASN A 330 -6.12 13.85 4.60
N MET A 331 -6.66 14.98 4.15
CA MET A 331 -7.59 15.80 4.95
C MET A 331 -8.85 15.03 5.34
N ASN A 332 -9.43 14.30 4.40
CA ASN A 332 -10.64 13.50 4.64
C ASN A 332 -10.39 12.28 5.55
N GLU A 333 -9.20 11.68 5.50
CA GLU A 333 -8.82 10.51 6.30
C GLU A 333 -8.17 10.89 7.65
N ASN A 334 -7.91 12.18 7.89
CA ASN A 334 -7.31 12.65 9.14
C ASN A 334 -8.23 12.37 10.32
N THR A 335 -7.69 11.73 11.37
CA THR A 335 -8.43 11.36 12.60
C THR A 335 -8.29 12.38 13.73
N ASP A 336 -7.49 13.43 13.53
CA ASP A 336 -7.35 14.49 14.50
C ASP A 336 -8.70 15.17 14.81
N PRO A 337 -9.04 15.40 16.09
CA PRO A 337 -10.32 15.99 16.48
C PRO A 337 -10.61 17.35 15.85
N ASP A 338 -9.61 18.21 15.79
CA ASP A 338 -9.76 19.60 15.31
C ASP A 338 -9.57 19.67 13.78
N TYR A 339 -8.42 19.20 13.28
CA TYR A 339 -8.03 19.30 11.87
C TYR A 339 -8.72 18.31 10.94
N GLY A 340 -9.12 17.13 11.43
CA GLY A 340 -9.74 16.07 10.64
C GLY A 340 -11.26 15.99 10.86
N ILE A 341 -11.69 15.70 12.09
CA ILE A 341 -13.11 15.57 12.43
C ILE A 341 -13.80 16.92 12.29
N GLY A 342 -13.18 18.02 12.80
CA GLY A 342 -13.67 19.37 12.64
C GLY A 342 -13.85 19.76 11.18
N PHE A 343 -12.85 19.46 10.33
CA PHE A 343 -12.95 19.69 8.89
C PHE A 343 -14.17 18.99 8.26
N ARG A 344 -14.36 17.68 8.52
CA ARG A 344 -15.50 16.95 7.96
C ARG A 344 -16.85 17.49 8.44
N LYS A 345 -16.96 17.94 9.70
CA LYS A 345 -18.16 18.62 10.23
C LYS A 345 -18.45 19.90 9.45
N MET A 346 -17.44 20.77 9.31
CA MET A 346 -17.58 22.03 8.62
C MET A 346 -17.83 21.84 7.12
N LYS A 347 -17.18 20.87 6.47
CA LYS A 347 -17.39 20.51 5.06
C LYS A 347 -18.84 20.02 4.83
N SER A 348 -19.36 19.14 5.68
CA SER A 348 -20.74 18.71 5.61
C SER A 348 -21.73 19.87 5.76
N MET A 349 -21.42 20.85 6.59
CA MET A 349 -22.24 22.05 6.74
C MET A 349 -22.16 22.93 5.49
N LEU A 350 -20.95 23.18 4.97
CA LEU A 350 -20.72 23.95 3.74
C LEU A 350 -21.49 23.33 2.56
N ASP A 351 -21.41 22.00 2.38
CA ASP A 351 -22.06 21.31 1.26
C ASP A 351 -23.60 21.44 1.31
N LYS A 352 -24.17 21.51 2.53
CA LYS A 352 -25.63 21.69 2.71
C LYS A 352 -26.12 23.11 2.46
N ILE A 353 -25.35 24.11 2.89
CA ILE A 353 -25.88 25.50 2.92
C ILE A 353 -25.11 26.49 2.03
N GLY A 354 -23.91 26.12 1.55
CA GLY A 354 -23.02 26.96 0.73
C GLY A 354 -22.32 28.07 1.53
N TRP A 355 -21.27 28.65 0.94
CA TRP A 355 -20.39 29.64 1.58
C TRP A 355 -21.16 30.83 2.14
N LYS A 356 -22.00 31.46 1.36
CA LYS A 356 -22.72 32.69 1.77
C LYS A 356 -23.55 32.50 3.05
N ARG A 357 -24.20 31.34 3.19
CA ARG A 357 -25.00 31.05 4.40
C ARG A 357 -24.13 30.60 5.55
N LEU A 358 -23.03 29.87 5.26
CA LEU A 358 -22.07 29.45 6.27
C LEU A 358 -21.44 30.65 6.95
N LEU A 359 -20.90 31.62 6.20
CA LEU A 359 -20.29 32.82 6.74
C LEU A 359 -21.24 33.59 7.66
N LYS A 360 -22.52 33.73 7.29
CA LYS A 360 -23.55 34.36 8.15
C LYS A 360 -23.87 33.56 9.43
N LYS A 361 -23.62 32.27 9.43
CA LYS A 361 -23.91 31.38 10.56
C LYS A 361 -22.75 31.29 11.55
N LEU A 362 -21.50 31.50 11.12
CA LEU A 362 -20.29 31.37 11.96
C LEU A 362 -20.42 32.06 13.34
N PRO A 363 -20.88 33.32 13.48
CA PRO A 363 -20.96 33.98 14.79
C PRO A 363 -21.94 33.31 15.78
N ARG A 364 -22.64 32.28 15.35
CA ARG A 364 -23.65 31.57 16.16
C ARG A 364 -23.30 30.09 16.41
N LEU A 365 -22.12 29.64 15.94
CA LEU A 365 -21.63 28.29 16.14
C LEU A 365 -20.79 28.20 17.40
#